data_1c0fa49a3f10d9483e135a2319827d2a
#
_entry.id   1c0fa49a3f10d9483e135a2319827d2a
#
_cell.length_a   1.000
_cell.length_b   1.000
_cell.length_c   1.000
_cell.angle_alpha   90.00
_cell.angle_beta   90.00
_cell.angle_gamma   90.00
#
_symmetry.space_group_name_H-M   'P 1'
#
loop_
_entity.id
_entity.type
_entity.pdbx_description
1 polymer ?
#
loop_
_entity_poly.entity_id
_entity_poly.type
_entity_poly.pdbx_seq_one_letter_code
_entity_poly.pdbx_strand_id
1 'polypeptide(L)'
;MPDLWRSIASGISDATGGPFLPLGKSAIGGGCISDAWLLEGNSGRYFVKTGKLPFEPEALGLEAIGKIVRTPGVICVGSHEGRHWLVLEYVGMSRKIMRFDLLGAGLAELHRVTSGEFGWDRDNLIGSTAQINTPSEDWIEFWKTRRLGFQFDLAGRNGCDFGRRAEKLMGNLDAFFVGHKPAPSLLHGDLWRGNAGFETSGHPVLYDPAVYFGDREADIAMTELFGGFPQEFYSAYIEAFPLDSGYGTRKTLYNLYHVLNHLNLFGASYLQQAASMIDGLLAEIG
;
A
#
# COMPACT_ATOMS: atom_id res chain seq x y z
N MET A 1 -26.86 -14.98 14.67
CA MET A 1 -25.65 -14.22 14.34
C MET A 1 -25.99 -12.75 14.38
N PRO A 2 -25.08 -11.85 14.82
CA PRO A 2 -25.25 -10.42 14.62
C PRO A 2 -25.53 -10.09 13.14
N ASP A 3 -26.30 -9.04 12.87
CA ASP A 3 -26.79 -8.77 11.51
C ASP A 3 -25.69 -8.54 10.47
N LEU A 4 -24.53 -7.99 10.88
CA LEU A 4 -23.33 -7.87 10.03
C LEU A 4 -22.90 -9.21 9.43
N TRP A 5 -22.82 -10.29 10.22
CA TRP A 5 -22.36 -11.59 9.74
C TRP A 5 -23.38 -12.30 8.85
N ARG A 6 -24.67 -11.98 8.99
CA ARG A 6 -25.69 -12.41 8.03
C ARG A 6 -25.53 -11.69 6.70
N SER A 7 -25.27 -10.38 6.74
CA SER A 7 -25.02 -9.59 5.54
C SER A 7 -23.78 -10.11 4.79
N ILE A 8 -22.69 -10.40 5.50
CA ILE A 8 -21.49 -11.01 4.91
C ILE A 8 -21.79 -12.36 4.27
N ALA A 9 -22.51 -13.24 4.98
CA ALA A 9 -22.89 -14.55 4.45
C ALA A 9 -23.79 -14.48 3.21
N SER A 10 -24.71 -13.51 3.17
CA SER A 10 -25.51 -13.22 2.00
C SER A 10 -24.64 -12.76 0.83
N GLY A 11 -23.73 -11.79 1.06
CA GLY A 11 -22.82 -11.33 0.03
C GLY A 11 -21.94 -12.43 -0.56
N ILE A 12 -21.44 -13.36 0.28
CA ILE A 12 -20.71 -14.53 -0.20
C ILE A 12 -21.63 -15.42 -1.07
N SER A 13 -22.85 -15.68 -0.61
CA SER A 13 -23.82 -16.51 -1.35
C SER A 13 -24.12 -15.94 -2.73
N ASP A 14 -24.35 -14.63 -2.80
CA ASP A 14 -24.65 -13.92 -4.04
C ASP A 14 -23.45 -13.95 -5.01
N ALA A 15 -22.25 -13.72 -4.50
CA ALA A 15 -21.03 -13.69 -5.30
C ALA A 15 -20.61 -15.08 -5.81
N THR A 16 -20.88 -16.15 -5.03
CA THR A 16 -20.48 -17.52 -5.38
C THR A 16 -21.58 -18.32 -6.08
N GLY A 17 -22.79 -17.77 -6.18
CA GLY A 17 -23.93 -18.42 -6.82
C GLY A 17 -24.53 -19.59 -6.06
N GLY A 18 -24.23 -19.73 -4.76
CA GLY A 18 -24.74 -20.81 -3.92
C GLY A 18 -24.83 -20.43 -2.44
N PRO A 19 -25.67 -21.12 -1.64
CA PRO A 19 -25.87 -20.74 -0.24
C PRO A 19 -24.61 -20.99 0.58
N PHE A 20 -24.10 -19.93 1.20
CA PHE A 20 -23.03 -20.00 2.18
C PHE A 20 -23.61 -20.02 3.60
N LEU A 21 -23.36 -21.11 4.31
CA LEU A 21 -23.79 -21.31 5.69
C LEU A 21 -22.55 -21.21 6.60
N PRO A 22 -22.38 -20.15 7.37
CA PRO A 22 -21.24 -20.04 8.29
C PRO A 22 -21.30 -21.11 9.38
N LEU A 23 -20.21 -21.84 9.55
CA LEU A 23 -20.01 -22.87 10.60
C LEU A 23 -19.18 -22.34 11.77
N GLY A 24 -18.23 -21.43 11.48
CA GLY A 24 -17.36 -20.85 12.49
C GLY A 24 -16.70 -19.55 12.04
N LYS A 25 -16.25 -18.77 13.00
CA LYS A 25 -15.39 -17.61 12.76
C LYS A 25 -14.34 -17.50 13.84
N SER A 26 -13.13 -17.13 13.46
CA SER A 26 -12.03 -16.86 14.39
C SER A 26 -11.32 -15.56 13.99
N ALA A 27 -10.92 -14.77 14.99
CA ALA A 27 -10.13 -13.59 14.75
C ALA A 27 -8.72 -13.98 14.29
N ILE A 28 -8.22 -13.30 13.25
CA ILE A 28 -6.84 -13.42 12.80
C ILE A 28 -6.14 -12.15 13.29
N GLY A 29 -5.08 -12.31 14.10
CA GLY A 29 -4.30 -11.17 14.56
C GLY A 29 -3.51 -10.53 13.43
N GLY A 30 -3.31 -9.20 13.47
CA GLY A 30 -2.35 -8.54 12.59
C GLY A 30 -2.74 -7.19 11.98
N GLY A 31 -3.99 -6.73 12.05
CA GLY A 31 -4.38 -5.41 11.54
C GLY A 31 -4.38 -4.33 12.62
N CYS A 32 -3.75 -3.18 12.37
CA CYS A 32 -3.83 -2.02 13.26
C CYS A 32 -5.08 -1.15 13.00
N ILE A 33 -5.75 -1.34 11.84
CA ILE A 33 -6.78 -0.40 11.33
C ILE A 33 -8.13 -1.10 11.13
N SER A 34 -8.12 -2.38 10.77
CA SER A 34 -9.32 -3.20 10.57
C SER A 34 -9.25 -4.51 11.34
N ASP A 35 -10.41 -5.03 11.72
CA ASP A 35 -10.49 -6.37 12.30
C ASP A 35 -10.41 -7.41 11.17
N ALA A 36 -9.58 -8.43 11.35
CA ALA A 36 -9.42 -9.54 10.40
C ALA A 36 -9.94 -10.85 10.98
N TRP A 37 -10.62 -11.62 10.14
CA TRP A 37 -11.32 -12.84 10.52
C TRP A 37 -11.11 -13.97 9.50
N LEU A 38 -10.98 -15.19 9.99
CA LEU A 38 -11.25 -16.39 9.21
C LEU A 38 -12.73 -16.73 9.38
N LEU A 39 -13.44 -16.84 8.27
CA LEU A 39 -14.84 -17.29 8.22
C LEU A 39 -14.89 -18.65 7.52
N GLU A 40 -15.36 -19.67 8.23
CA GLU A 40 -15.49 -21.02 7.72
C GLU A 40 -16.96 -21.37 7.49
N GLY A 41 -17.26 -22.07 6.42
CA GLY A 41 -18.62 -22.46 6.08
C GLY A 41 -18.67 -23.73 5.25
N ASN A 42 -19.88 -24.09 4.86
CA ASN A 42 -20.17 -25.32 4.10
C ASN A 42 -19.46 -25.39 2.72
N SER A 43 -19.20 -24.23 2.10
CA SER A 43 -18.61 -24.15 0.76
C SER A 43 -17.16 -23.66 0.75
N GLY A 44 -16.52 -23.49 1.92
CA GLY A 44 -15.13 -23.10 1.98
C GLY A 44 -14.76 -22.16 3.13
N ARG A 45 -13.57 -21.58 3.00
CA ARG A 45 -13.01 -20.63 3.96
C ARG A 45 -12.71 -19.31 3.26
N TYR A 46 -12.97 -18.20 3.97
CA TYR A 46 -12.76 -16.85 3.48
C TYR A 46 -11.99 -16.02 4.50
N PHE A 47 -11.16 -15.13 4.00
CA PHE A 47 -10.57 -14.07 4.81
C PHE A 47 -11.53 -12.87 4.77
N VAL A 48 -11.87 -12.33 5.94
CA VAL A 48 -12.83 -11.23 6.03
C VAL A 48 -12.20 -10.07 6.80
N LYS A 49 -12.18 -8.89 6.19
CA LYS A 49 -11.86 -7.63 6.87
C LYS A 49 -13.16 -6.92 7.26
N THR A 50 -13.20 -6.33 8.45
CA THR A 50 -14.32 -5.49 8.89
C THR A 50 -13.80 -4.20 9.50
N GLY A 51 -14.49 -3.08 9.25
CA GLY A 51 -14.04 -1.77 9.71
C GLY A 51 -15.09 -0.67 9.60
N LYS A 52 -14.69 0.55 9.90
CA LYS A 52 -15.52 1.76 9.77
C LYS A 52 -15.36 2.46 8.42
N LEU A 53 -14.27 2.18 7.71
CA LEU A 53 -13.96 2.77 6.42
C LEU A 53 -14.33 1.81 5.29
N PRO A 54 -14.69 2.32 4.10
CA PRO A 54 -15.02 1.50 2.95
C PRO A 54 -13.81 0.70 2.44
N PHE A 55 -14.05 -0.52 1.97
CA PHE A 55 -13.03 -1.42 1.43
C PHE A 55 -13.05 -1.51 -0.10
N GLU A 56 -13.98 -0.84 -0.78
CA GLU A 56 -14.06 -0.83 -2.24
C GLU A 56 -12.74 -0.37 -2.89
N PRO A 57 -12.03 0.67 -2.37
CA PRO A 57 -10.74 1.07 -2.94
C PRO A 57 -9.66 -0.02 -2.82
N GLU A 58 -9.61 -0.75 -1.71
CA GLU A 58 -8.68 -1.87 -1.51
C GLU A 58 -9.01 -3.02 -2.46
N ALA A 59 -10.30 -3.38 -2.58
CA ALA A 59 -10.75 -4.42 -3.48
C ALA A 59 -10.33 -4.16 -4.93
N LEU A 60 -10.55 -2.94 -5.43
CA LEU A 60 -10.15 -2.52 -6.77
C LEU A 60 -8.63 -2.53 -6.94
N GLY A 61 -7.88 -2.16 -5.90
CA GLY A 61 -6.42 -2.25 -5.90
C GLY A 61 -5.93 -3.69 -6.02
N LEU A 62 -6.52 -4.62 -5.24
CA LEU A 62 -6.22 -6.05 -5.34
C LEU A 62 -6.53 -6.60 -6.74
N GLU A 63 -7.65 -6.22 -7.34
CA GLU A 63 -8.02 -6.61 -8.70
C GLU A 63 -7.05 -6.05 -9.76
N ALA A 64 -6.59 -4.82 -9.59
CA ALA A 64 -5.65 -4.20 -10.51
C ALA A 64 -4.29 -4.91 -10.49
N ILE A 65 -3.72 -5.13 -9.29
CA ILE A 65 -2.46 -5.84 -9.09
C ILE A 65 -2.60 -7.32 -9.48
N GLY A 66 -3.74 -7.94 -9.17
CA GLY A 66 -4.02 -9.36 -9.39
C GLY A 66 -3.96 -9.81 -10.86
N LYS A 67 -3.98 -8.87 -11.79
CA LYS A 67 -3.78 -9.14 -13.23
C LYS A 67 -2.32 -9.48 -13.56
N ILE A 68 -1.38 -9.09 -12.71
CA ILE A 68 0.06 -9.19 -12.95
C ILE A 68 0.76 -10.04 -11.88
N VAL A 69 0.49 -9.74 -10.59
CA VAL A 69 1.06 -10.45 -9.45
C VAL A 69 -0.07 -11.02 -8.63
N ARG A 70 0.08 -12.24 -8.11
CA ARG A 70 -0.93 -12.93 -7.30
C ARG A 70 -1.36 -12.06 -6.10
N THR A 71 -2.65 -11.85 -5.97
CA THR A 71 -3.33 -11.26 -4.81
C THR A 71 -4.43 -12.22 -4.34
N PRO A 72 -4.91 -12.14 -3.09
CA PRO A 72 -6.13 -12.84 -2.71
C PRO A 72 -7.30 -12.39 -3.60
N GLY A 73 -8.04 -13.34 -4.16
CA GLY A 73 -9.20 -13.04 -4.98
C GLY A 73 -10.27 -12.29 -4.17
N VAL A 74 -10.78 -11.20 -4.72
CA VAL A 74 -11.91 -10.47 -4.13
C VAL A 74 -13.19 -11.28 -4.38
N ILE A 75 -13.89 -11.63 -3.30
CA ILE A 75 -15.17 -12.34 -3.38
C ILE A 75 -16.31 -11.33 -3.43
N CYS A 76 -16.38 -10.45 -2.43
CA CYS A 76 -17.37 -9.39 -2.37
C CYS A 76 -17.00 -8.32 -1.34
N VAL A 77 -17.59 -7.15 -1.50
CA VAL A 77 -17.52 -6.04 -0.56
C VAL A 77 -18.93 -5.60 -0.17
N GLY A 78 -19.08 -4.95 0.98
CA GLY A 78 -20.36 -4.39 1.36
C GLY A 78 -20.32 -3.64 2.68
N SER A 79 -21.51 -3.23 3.13
CA SER A 79 -21.67 -2.56 4.40
C SER A 79 -22.99 -2.94 5.07
N HIS A 80 -23.03 -2.80 6.40
CA HIS A 80 -24.22 -2.99 7.20
C HIS A 80 -24.14 -2.08 8.43
N GLU A 81 -25.14 -1.22 8.63
CA GLU A 81 -25.24 -0.29 9.77
C GLU A 81 -23.95 0.50 10.04
N GLY A 82 -23.33 1.07 8.99
CA GLY A 82 -22.12 1.90 9.11
C GLY A 82 -20.82 1.10 9.36
N ARG A 83 -20.88 -0.22 9.32
CA ARG A 83 -19.70 -1.09 9.27
C ARG A 83 -19.52 -1.64 7.86
N HIS A 84 -18.31 -1.52 7.34
CA HIS A 84 -17.91 -2.04 6.04
C HIS A 84 -17.22 -3.39 6.19
N TRP A 85 -17.25 -4.18 5.12
CA TRP A 85 -16.55 -5.46 5.07
C TRP A 85 -16.04 -5.77 3.66
N LEU A 86 -14.95 -6.54 3.62
CA LEU A 86 -14.34 -7.10 2.42
C LEU A 86 -14.14 -8.59 2.67
N VAL A 87 -14.62 -9.39 1.74
CA VAL A 87 -14.40 -10.83 1.73
C VAL A 87 -13.41 -11.19 0.64
N LEU A 88 -12.36 -11.86 1.03
CA LEU A 88 -11.29 -12.33 0.17
C LEU A 88 -11.19 -13.85 0.19
N GLU A 89 -10.63 -14.39 -0.86
CA GLU A 89 -10.13 -15.74 -0.87
C GLU A 89 -9.22 -15.98 0.34
N TYR A 90 -9.40 -17.13 1.00
CA TYR A 90 -8.46 -17.55 2.04
C TYR A 90 -7.24 -18.21 1.40
N VAL A 91 -6.10 -17.53 1.44
CA VAL A 91 -4.82 -18.05 0.94
C VAL A 91 -4.02 -18.65 2.09
N GLY A 92 -3.69 -19.92 1.99
CA GLY A 92 -2.82 -20.61 2.95
C GLY A 92 -1.38 -20.15 2.82
N MET A 93 -0.95 -19.30 3.74
CA MET A 93 0.41 -18.76 3.77
C MET A 93 1.40 -19.74 4.41
N SER A 94 2.64 -19.75 3.91
CA SER A 94 3.75 -20.55 4.42
C SER A 94 4.98 -19.68 4.62
N ARG A 95 5.79 -20.04 5.64
CA ARG A 95 7.11 -19.43 5.87
C ARG A 95 8.26 -20.39 5.55
N LYS A 96 7.96 -21.58 5.03
CA LYS A 96 8.98 -22.61 4.76
C LYS A 96 9.72 -22.34 3.45
N ILE A 97 9.00 -21.91 2.42
CA ILE A 97 9.55 -21.57 1.11
C ILE A 97 9.06 -20.16 0.81
N MET A 98 9.99 -19.25 0.58
CA MET A 98 9.68 -17.84 0.29
C MET A 98 10.55 -17.42 -0.90
N ARG A 99 9.96 -17.37 -2.09
CA ARG A 99 10.63 -17.02 -3.34
C ARG A 99 10.62 -15.50 -3.52
N PHE A 100 11.52 -14.84 -2.79
CA PHE A 100 11.70 -13.38 -2.90
C PHE A 100 12.23 -12.95 -4.27
N ASP A 101 12.93 -13.81 -4.95
CA ASP A 101 13.33 -13.61 -6.34
C ASP A 101 12.11 -13.48 -7.26
N LEU A 102 11.09 -14.33 -7.10
CA LEU A 102 9.84 -14.22 -7.86
C LEU A 102 9.06 -12.96 -7.48
N LEU A 103 9.10 -12.54 -6.21
CA LEU A 103 8.47 -11.30 -5.78
C LEU A 103 9.12 -10.09 -6.44
N GLY A 104 10.47 -10.03 -6.48
CA GLY A 104 11.19 -8.94 -7.13
C GLY A 104 10.93 -8.87 -8.64
N ALA A 105 10.98 -10.00 -9.32
CA ALA A 105 10.65 -10.07 -10.74
C ALA A 105 9.20 -9.69 -11.03
N GLY A 106 8.25 -10.19 -10.22
CA GLY A 106 6.84 -9.87 -10.34
C GLY A 106 6.53 -8.39 -10.11
N LEU A 107 7.20 -7.75 -9.14
CA LEU A 107 7.06 -6.32 -8.91
C LEU A 107 7.61 -5.51 -10.10
N ALA A 108 8.71 -5.94 -10.72
CA ALA A 108 9.21 -5.30 -11.93
C ALA A 108 8.21 -5.36 -13.09
N GLU A 109 7.50 -6.49 -13.25
CA GLU A 109 6.42 -6.61 -14.25
C GLU A 109 5.21 -5.72 -13.88
N LEU A 110 4.84 -5.63 -12.60
CA LEU A 110 3.80 -4.71 -12.15
C LEU A 110 4.14 -3.26 -12.52
N HIS A 111 5.37 -2.84 -12.27
CA HIS A 111 5.83 -1.49 -12.56
C HIS A 111 5.98 -1.17 -14.05
N ARG A 112 5.93 -2.17 -14.95
CA ARG A 112 5.85 -1.96 -16.42
C ARG A 112 4.44 -1.62 -16.89
N VAL A 113 3.43 -1.84 -16.07
CA VAL A 113 2.08 -1.37 -16.34
C VAL A 113 2.03 0.13 -16.09
N THR A 114 1.85 0.91 -17.14
CA THR A 114 1.89 2.38 -17.07
C THR A 114 0.57 3.01 -17.49
N SER A 115 0.36 4.25 -17.04
CA SER A 115 -0.74 5.14 -17.44
C SER A 115 -0.21 6.34 -18.22
N GLY A 116 -1.10 7.17 -18.75
CA GLY A 116 -0.77 8.49 -19.31
C GLY A 116 -0.49 9.56 -18.25
N GLU A 117 -1.00 9.38 -17.04
CA GLU A 117 -0.92 10.34 -15.92
C GLU A 117 -0.60 9.64 -14.60
N PHE A 118 -0.01 10.37 -13.67
CA PHE A 118 0.16 9.99 -12.27
C PHE A 118 -1.17 10.10 -11.52
N GLY A 119 -1.39 9.25 -10.49
CA GLY A 119 -2.61 9.24 -9.71
C GLY A 119 -3.45 7.97 -9.95
N TRP A 120 -4.74 8.05 -9.68
CA TRP A 120 -5.67 6.94 -9.85
C TRP A 120 -7.06 7.49 -10.19
N ASP A 121 -7.97 6.65 -10.71
CA ASP A 121 -9.32 7.07 -11.10
C ASP A 121 -10.19 7.53 -9.90
N ARG A 122 -9.73 7.25 -8.69
CA ARG A 122 -10.39 7.61 -7.42
C ARG A 122 -9.40 7.75 -6.28
N ASP A 123 -9.78 8.49 -5.26
CA ASP A 123 -9.05 8.52 -4.00
C ASP A 123 -9.19 7.17 -3.28
N ASN A 124 -8.17 6.80 -2.50
CA ASN A 124 -8.18 5.61 -1.67
C ASN A 124 -7.61 5.91 -0.28
N LEU A 125 -7.14 4.88 0.41
CA LEU A 125 -6.60 5.00 1.76
C LEU A 125 -5.20 4.40 1.83
N ILE A 126 -4.34 5.03 2.64
CA ILE A 126 -3.11 4.44 3.14
C ILE A 126 -3.22 4.31 4.65
N GLY A 127 -3.48 3.09 5.10
CA GLY A 127 -3.99 2.88 6.43
C GLY A 127 -5.40 3.46 6.59
N SER A 128 -5.61 4.39 7.54
CA SER A 128 -6.86 5.15 7.66
C SER A 128 -6.76 6.58 7.13
N THR A 129 -5.61 6.95 6.57
CA THR A 129 -5.39 8.28 5.99
C THR A 129 -5.90 8.33 4.56
N ALA A 130 -6.62 9.38 4.19
CA ALA A 130 -7.02 9.61 2.81
C ALA A 130 -5.78 9.79 1.92
N GLN A 131 -5.74 9.08 0.79
CA GLN A 131 -4.71 9.19 -0.23
C GLN A 131 -5.33 9.80 -1.48
N ILE A 132 -5.01 11.08 -1.72
CA ILE A 132 -5.55 11.85 -2.84
C ILE A 132 -4.86 11.42 -4.13
N ASN A 133 -5.66 11.03 -5.12
CA ASN A 133 -5.18 10.47 -6.37
C ASN A 133 -5.63 11.23 -7.62
N THR A 134 -6.10 12.47 -7.46
CA THR A 134 -6.44 13.33 -8.60
C THR A 134 -5.31 13.32 -9.62
N PRO A 135 -5.56 12.97 -10.89
CA PRO A 135 -4.54 12.82 -11.92
C PRO A 135 -3.68 14.06 -12.13
N SER A 136 -2.43 13.85 -12.54
CA SER A 136 -1.45 14.88 -12.90
C SER A 136 -0.49 14.36 -13.95
N GLU A 137 -0.14 15.21 -14.93
CA GLU A 137 0.93 14.91 -15.90
C GLU A 137 2.34 15.12 -15.31
N ASP A 138 2.44 15.87 -14.20
CA ASP A 138 3.70 16.22 -13.54
C ASP A 138 3.85 15.43 -12.24
N TRP A 139 4.91 14.62 -12.17
CA TRP A 139 5.21 13.82 -10.98
C TRP A 139 5.61 14.67 -9.78
N ILE A 140 6.41 15.71 -9.99
CA ILE A 140 6.91 16.53 -8.88
C ILE A 140 5.76 17.30 -8.26
N GLU A 141 4.88 17.87 -9.08
CA GLU A 141 3.67 18.55 -8.61
C GLU A 141 2.71 17.57 -7.91
N PHE A 142 2.52 16.35 -8.47
CA PHE A 142 1.73 15.30 -7.82
C PHE A 142 2.30 14.93 -6.44
N TRP A 143 3.62 14.64 -6.38
CA TRP A 143 4.28 14.27 -5.13
C TRP A 143 4.23 15.40 -4.11
N LYS A 144 4.47 16.61 -4.56
CA LYS A 144 4.40 17.82 -3.76
C LYS A 144 3.01 18.02 -3.13
N THR A 145 1.96 17.99 -3.93
CA THR A 145 0.62 18.41 -3.49
C THR A 145 -0.21 17.25 -2.94
N ARG A 146 -0.14 16.06 -3.55
CA ARG A 146 -1.00 14.92 -3.21
C ARG A 146 -0.34 13.95 -2.22
N ARG A 147 0.96 14.05 -2.00
CA ARG A 147 1.71 13.19 -1.08
C ARG A 147 2.29 13.99 0.08
N LEU A 148 3.43 14.65 -0.10
CA LEU A 148 4.11 15.32 1.01
C LEU A 148 3.31 16.49 1.58
N GLY A 149 2.73 17.35 0.75
CA GLY A 149 1.94 18.51 1.19
C GLY A 149 0.76 18.09 2.04
N PHE A 150 -0.01 17.10 1.57
CA PHE A 150 -1.12 16.53 2.34
C PHE A 150 -0.68 16.01 3.72
N GLN A 151 0.45 15.29 3.77
CA GLN A 151 0.96 14.72 5.03
C GLN A 151 1.51 15.79 5.97
N PHE A 152 2.17 16.83 5.45
CA PHE A 152 2.63 17.97 6.27
C PHE A 152 1.46 18.77 6.83
N ASP A 153 0.43 19.03 6.01
CA ASP A 153 -0.77 19.73 6.47
C ASP A 153 -1.49 18.95 7.56
N LEU A 154 -1.57 17.63 7.40
CA LEU A 154 -2.17 16.75 8.40
C LEU A 154 -1.33 16.72 9.69
N ALA A 155 -0.01 16.64 9.58
CA ALA A 155 0.90 16.70 10.73
C ALA A 155 0.77 18.04 11.49
N GLY A 156 0.67 19.16 10.77
CA GLY A 156 0.41 20.48 11.37
C GLY A 156 -0.90 20.53 12.15
N ARG A 157 -1.98 19.99 11.57
CA ARG A 157 -3.28 19.86 12.27
C ARG A 157 -3.22 18.95 13.50
N ASN A 158 -2.36 17.95 13.49
CA ASN A 158 -2.10 17.05 14.62
C ASN A 158 -1.08 17.63 15.64
N GLY A 159 -0.66 18.88 15.47
CA GLY A 159 0.28 19.57 16.39
C GLY A 159 1.75 19.29 16.12
N CYS A 160 2.10 18.69 14.97
CA CYS A 160 3.47 18.40 14.55
C CYS A 160 3.83 19.26 13.33
N ASP A 161 4.11 20.54 13.54
CA ASP A 161 4.50 21.48 12.47
C ASP A 161 6.02 21.44 12.24
N PHE A 162 6.44 21.27 10.99
CA PHE A 162 7.84 21.31 10.57
C PHE A 162 8.28 22.69 10.05
N GLY A 163 7.35 23.66 9.91
CA GLY A 163 7.58 25.04 9.60
C GLY A 163 8.47 25.26 8.38
N ARG A 164 9.46 26.17 8.51
CA ARG A 164 10.36 26.55 7.41
C ARG A 164 11.14 25.38 6.80
N ARG A 165 11.35 24.28 7.53
CA ARG A 165 12.05 23.10 6.98
C ARG A 165 11.20 22.41 5.94
N ALA A 166 9.91 22.21 6.22
CA ALA A 166 8.97 21.65 5.25
C ALA A 166 8.83 22.58 4.04
N GLU A 167 8.66 23.89 4.26
CA GLU A 167 8.58 24.90 3.19
C GLU A 167 9.81 24.87 2.28
N LYS A 168 11.03 24.85 2.87
CA LYS A 168 12.27 24.79 2.09
C LYS A 168 12.38 23.50 1.29
N LEU A 169 12.05 22.34 1.87
CA LEU A 169 12.05 21.05 1.18
C LEU A 169 11.06 21.06 0.02
N MET A 170 9.82 21.47 0.28
CA MET A 170 8.73 21.51 -0.72
C MET A 170 9.02 22.50 -1.86
N GLY A 171 9.76 23.57 -1.58
CA GLY A 171 10.16 24.55 -2.60
C GLY A 171 11.32 24.10 -3.48
N ASN A 172 12.00 23.00 -3.15
CA ASN A 172 13.20 22.54 -3.86
C ASN A 172 13.10 21.05 -4.29
N LEU A 173 11.91 20.51 -4.44
CA LEU A 173 11.73 19.09 -4.83
C LEU A 173 12.35 18.76 -6.17
N ASP A 174 12.36 19.71 -7.12
CA ASP A 174 12.95 19.52 -8.46
C ASP A 174 14.42 19.05 -8.39
N ALA A 175 15.17 19.47 -7.36
CA ALA A 175 16.58 19.11 -7.20
C ALA A 175 16.81 17.59 -7.10
N PHE A 176 15.83 16.84 -6.58
CA PHE A 176 15.92 15.38 -6.44
C PHE A 176 15.65 14.63 -7.73
N PHE A 177 15.09 15.30 -8.74
CA PHE A 177 14.66 14.71 -10.00
C PHE A 177 15.52 15.15 -11.20
N VAL A 178 16.64 15.83 -10.96
CA VAL A 178 17.58 16.20 -12.03
C VAL A 178 18.08 14.92 -12.73
N GLY A 179 17.77 14.82 -14.03
CA GLY A 179 18.12 13.62 -14.83
C GLY A 179 17.26 12.38 -14.59
N HIS A 180 16.22 12.48 -13.74
CA HIS A 180 15.24 11.42 -13.52
C HIS A 180 13.85 11.87 -13.97
N LYS A 181 13.28 11.13 -14.92
CA LYS A 181 11.92 11.38 -15.43
C LYS A 181 11.09 10.11 -15.28
N PRO A 182 10.36 9.95 -14.16
CA PRO A 182 9.59 8.73 -13.93
C PRO A 182 8.45 8.56 -14.93
N ALA A 183 8.15 7.32 -15.26
CA ALA A 183 6.89 6.97 -15.92
C ALA A 183 5.82 6.69 -14.87
N PRO A 184 4.54 6.98 -15.14
CA PRO A 184 3.44 6.61 -14.25
C PRO A 184 3.26 5.08 -14.20
N SER A 185 3.99 4.41 -13.32
CA SER A 185 3.94 2.96 -13.12
C SER A 185 2.87 2.58 -12.10
N LEU A 186 2.17 1.46 -12.31
CA LEU A 186 1.23 0.92 -11.34
C LEU A 186 1.98 0.47 -10.09
N LEU A 187 1.70 1.10 -8.95
CA LEU A 187 2.33 0.81 -7.67
C LEU A 187 1.41 -0.02 -6.76
N HIS A 188 2.02 -0.80 -5.88
CA HIS A 188 1.34 -1.34 -4.72
C HIS A 188 0.96 -0.21 -3.75
N GLY A 189 1.84 0.78 -3.58
CA GLY A 189 1.63 2.00 -2.80
C GLY A 189 1.84 1.88 -1.29
N ASP A 190 1.92 0.65 -0.76
CA ASP A 190 2.24 0.36 0.64
C ASP A 190 3.00 -0.97 0.77
N LEU A 191 4.08 -1.16 -0.03
CA LEU A 191 4.78 -2.42 -0.12
C LEU A 191 5.89 -2.56 0.92
N TRP A 192 5.59 -3.26 2.00
CA TRP A 192 6.54 -3.67 3.02
C TRP A 192 6.35 -5.15 3.37
N ARG A 193 7.21 -5.70 4.25
CA ARG A 193 7.19 -7.12 4.57
C ARG A 193 5.87 -7.61 5.16
N GLY A 194 5.07 -6.73 5.76
CA GLY A 194 3.75 -7.04 6.32
C GLY A 194 2.66 -7.21 5.27
N ASN A 195 2.87 -6.70 4.06
CA ASN A 195 1.89 -6.71 2.95
C ASN A 195 2.28 -7.68 1.82
N ALA A 196 3.26 -8.57 2.08
CA ALA A 196 3.68 -9.64 1.19
C ALA A 196 3.74 -10.98 1.93
N GLY A 197 3.18 -12.02 1.34
CA GLY A 197 3.22 -13.38 1.84
C GLY A 197 3.61 -14.38 0.77
N PHE A 198 3.67 -15.66 1.14
CA PHE A 198 4.02 -16.74 0.21
C PHE A 198 3.09 -17.93 0.41
N GLU A 199 2.57 -18.46 -0.67
CA GLU A 199 1.83 -19.72 -0.66
C GLU A 199 2.73 -20.90 -0.26
N THR A 200 2.15 -22.04 -0.02
CA THR A 200 2.90 -23.29 0.31
C THR A 200 3.85 -23.70 -0.81
N SER A 201 3.57 -23.32 -2.04
CA SER A 201 4.44 -23.48 -3.22
C SER A 201 5.65 -22.55 -3.23
N GLY A 202 5.65 -21.51 -2.38
CA GLY A 202 6.63 -20.44 -2.36
C GLY A 202 6.32 -19.26 -3.30
N HIS A 203 5.20 -19.29 -4.02
CA HIS A 203 4.80 -18.15 -4.85
C HIS A 203 4.40 -16.95 -3.99
N PRO A 204 4.84 -15.73 -4.37
CA PRO A 204 4.49 -14.52 -3.64
C PRO A 204 3.02 -14.16 -3.82
N VAL A 205 2.45 -13.57 -2.78
CA VAL A 205 1.09 -13.01 -2.74
C VAL A 205 1.17 -11.62 -2.13
N LEU A 206 0.65 -10.62 -2.83
CA LEU A 206 0.56 -9.24 -2.34
C LEU A 206 -0.85 -8.94 -1.83
N TYR A 207 -0.95 -8.17 -0.76
CA TYR A 207 -2.22 -7.79 -0.15
C TYR A 207 -2.11 -6.42 0.56
N ASP A 208 -3.25 -5.83 0.95
CA ASP A 208 -3.35 -4.51 1.58
C ASP A 208 -2.73 -3.37 0.73
N PRO A 209 -3.07 -3.26 -0.56
CA PRO A 209 -2.50 -2.22 -1.41
C PRO A 209 -3.16 -0.85 -1.19
N ALA A 210 -2.39 0.20 -1.48
CA ALA A 210 -2.83 1.59 -1.62
C ALA A 210 -2.48 2.11 -3.02
N VAL A 211 -3.07 1.50 -4.05
CA VAL A 211 -2.65 1.65 -5.45
C VAL A 211 -2.76 3.07 -5.99
N TYR A 212 -1.82 3.42 -6.85
CA TYR A 212 -1.85 4.58 -7.74
C TYR A 212 -0.79 4.43 -8.82
N PHE A 213 -0.87 5.21 -9.89
CA PHE A 213 0.22 5.34 -10.84
C PHE A 213 1.22 6.39 -10.35
N GLY A 214 2.47 5.98 -10.17
CA GLY A 214 3.54 6.81 -9.59
C GLY A 214 4.92 6.42 -10.08
N ASP A 215 5.95 7.08 -9.52
CA ASP A 215 7.31 6.63 -9.70
C ASP A 215 7.53 5.29 -9.00
N ARG A 216 7.93 4.25 -9.77
CA ARG A 216 8.19 2.90 -9.28
C ARG A 216 9.21 2.85 -8.12
N GLU A 217 10.10 3.84 -8.04
CA GLU A 217 11.07 3.94 -6.96
C GLU A 217 10.40 4.15 -5.59
N ALA A 218 9.17 4.67 -5.54
CA ALA A 218 8.42 4.84 -4.30
C ALA A 218 8.10 3.48 -3.63
N ASP A 219 7.68 2.48 -4.40
CA ASP A 219 7.46 1.13 -3.87
C ASP A 219 8.77 0.48 -3.41
N ILE A 220 9.85 0.61 -4.20
CA ILE A 220 11.16 0.06 -3.83
C ILE A 220 11.65 0.71 -2.53
N ALA A 221 11.51 2.02 -2.40
CA ALA A 221 11.87 2.74 -1.18
C ALA A 221 11.11 2.20 0.04
N MET A 222 9.79 1.97 -0.11
CA MET A 222 8.96 1.45 0.99
C MET A 222 9.38 0.04 1.40
N THR A 223 9.82 -0.81 0.47
CA THR A 223 10.32 -2.16 0.83
C THR A 223 11.52 -2.12 1.77
N GLU A 224 12.32 -1.04 1.76
CA GLU A 224 13.52 -0.88 2.58
C GLU A 224 13.25 -0.23 3.94
N LEU A 225 12.08 0.42 4.13
CA LEU A 225 11.82 1.29 5.29
C LEU A 225 11.72 0.51 6.61
N PHE A 226 11.02 -0.63 6.60
CA PHE A 226 10.72 -1.41 7.80
C PHE A 226 11.43 -2.77 7.81
N GLY A 227 12.76 -2.72 7.82
CA GLY A 227 13.62 -3.91 7.94
C GLY A 227 13.99 -4.59 6.62
N GLY A 228 13.47 -4.11 5.52
CA GLY A 228 13.85 -4.56 4.18
C GLY A 228 13.34 -5.95 3.78
N PHE A 229 13.46 -6.24 2.49
CA PHE A 229 13.35 -7.58 1.94
C PHE A 229 14.75 -8.20 1.84
N PRO A 230 14.87 -9.54 1.68
CA PRO A 230 16.16 -10.18 1.41
C PRO A 230 16.78 -9.71 0.10
N GLN A 231 18.10 -9.85 -0.02
CA GLN A 231 18.87 -9.39 -1.18
C GLN A 231 18.38 -9.98 -2.51
N GLU A 232 17.88 -11.22 -2.48
CA GLU A 232 17.35 -11.92 -3.65
C GLU A 232 16.21 -11.15 -4.32
N PHE A 233 15.37 -10.46 -3.53
CA PHE A 233 14.30 -9.59 -4.05
C PHE A 233 14.87 -8.43 -4.86
N TYR A 234 15.81 -7.68 -4.27
CA TYR A 234 16.40 -6.51 -4.93
C TYR A 234 17.21 -6.90 -6.15
N SER A 235 17.97 -7.99 -6.07
CA SER A 235 18.75 -8.49 -7.21
C SER A 235 17.84 -8.84 -8.40
N ALA A 236 16.77 -9.59 -8.16
CA ALA A 236 15.82 -9.97 -9.21
C ALA A 236 15.06 -8.75 -9.79
N TYR A 237 14.67 -7.78 -8.93
CA TYR A 237 14.05 -6.55 -9.40
C TYR A 237 14.99 -5.73 -10.28
N ILE A 238 16.24 -5.48 -9.83
CA ILE A 238 17.23 -4.66 -10.54
C ILE A 238 17.66 -5.32 -11.85
N GLU A 239 17.81 -6.65 -11.88
CA GLU A 239 18.08 -7.41 -13.10
C GLU A 239 16.96 -7.20 -14.14
N ALA A 240 15.71 -7.27 -13.71
CA ALA A 240 14.54 -7.10 -14.59
C ALA A 240 14.30 -5.63 -14.97
N PHE A 241 14.50 -4.70 -14.04
CA PHE A 241 14.18 -3.28 -14.22
C PHE A 241 15.14 -2.40 -13.41
N PRO A 242 16.35 -2.08 -13.94
CA PRO A 242 17.37 -1.31 -13.23
C PRO A 242 16.85 0.03 -12.69
N LEU A 243 17.32 0.42 -11.49
CA LEU A 243 17.02 1.72 -10.89
C LEU A 243 17.92 2.82 -11.49
N ASP A 244 17.39 4.05 -11.53
CA ASP A 244 18.13 5.18 -12.04
C ASP A 244 19.19 5.69 -11.02
N SER A 245 20.20 6.40 -11.53
CA SER A 245 21.15 7.12 -10.68
C SER A 245 20.41 8.13 -9.79
N GLY A 246 20.87 8.31 -8.53
CA GLY A 246 20.23 9.17 -7.56
C GLY A 246 19.08 8.54 -6.78
N TYR A 247 18.72 7.27 -7.05
CA TYR A 247 17.73 6.54 -6.24
C TYR A 247 18.02 6.60 -4.74
N GLY A 248 19.29 6.52 -4.33
CA GLY A 248 19.67 6.56 -2.90
C GLY A 248 19.13 7.78 -2.15
N THR A 249 19.15 8.94 -2.79
CA THR A 249 18.59 10.19 -2.22
C THR A 249 17.08 10.22 -2.33
N ARG A 250 16.52 9.87 -3.52
CA ARG A 250 15.06 9.80 -3.72
C ARG A 250 14.38 8.79 -2.80
N LYS A 251 15.05 7.70 -2.45
CA LYS A 251 14.58 6.74 -1.44
C LYS A 251 14.19 7.43 -0.14
N THR A 252 15.03 8.34 0.37
CA THR A 252 14.72 9.09 1.59
C THR A 252 13.50 9.99 1.40
N LEU A 253 13.38 10.64 0.23
CA LEU A 253 12.22 11.48 -0.10
C LEU A 253 10.92 10.69 -0.17
N TYR A 254 10.92 9.50 -0.80
CA TYR A 254 9.75 8.63 -0.88
C TYR A 254 9.36 8.07 0.49
N ASN A 255 10.35 7.62 1.25
CA ASN A 255 10.10 7.08 2.59
C ASN A 255 9.61 8.14 3.59
N LEU A 256 9.94 9.42 3.39
CA LEU A 256 9.42 10.51 4.20
C LEU A 256 7.88 10.56 4.17
N TYR A 257 7.25 10.28 3.02
CA TYR A 257 5.79 10.18 2.91
C TYR A 257 5.22 9.14 3.89
N HIS A 258 5.78 7.95 3.91
CA HIS A 258 5.33 6.87 4.78
C HIS A 258 5.59 7.17 6.27
N VAL A 259 6.74 7.77 6.58
CA VAL A 259 7.08 8.17 7.96
C VAL A 259 6.14 9.28 8.46
N LEU A 260 5.80 10.26 7.62
CA LEU A 260 4.80 11.28 7.94
C LEU A 260 3.40 10.67 8.12
N ASN A 261 3.02 9.71 7.28
CA ASN A 261 1.76 9.00 7.46
C ASN A 261 1.72 8.23 8.79
N HIS A 262 2.82 7.56 9.16
CA HIS A 262 2.92 6.89 10.45
C HIS A 262 2.89 7.88 11.64
N LEU A 263 3.53 9.04 11.50
CA LEU A 263 3.42 10.12 12.47
C LEU A 263 1.96 10.56 12.66
N ASN A 264 1.24 10.72 11.57
CA ASN A 264 -0.16 11.14 11.59
C ASN A 264 -1.11 10.07 12.17
N LEU A 265 -0.81 8.78 11.95
CA LEU A 265 -1.63 7.66 12.43
C LEU A 265 -1.29 7.23 13.86
N PHE A 266 0.00 7.22 14.21
CA PHE A 266 0.49 6.56 15.43
C PHE A 266 1.18 7.51 16.41
N GLY A 267 1.32 8.79 16.04
CA GLY A 267 1.77 9.85 16.93
C GLY A 267 3.30 10.02 17.03
N ALA A 268 3.75 10.72 18.06
CA ALA A 268 5.06 11.35 18.18
C ALA A 268 6.27 10.41 18.12
N SER A 269 6.11 9.10 18.20
CA SER A 269 7.20 8.13 18.05
C SER A 269 7.94 8.25 16.71
N TYR A 270 7.27 8.74 15.67
CA TYR A 270 7.83 8.96 14.33
C TYR A 270 8.36 10.37 14.09
N LEU A 271 8.14 11.31 15.02
CA LEU A 271 8.49 12.73 14.85
C LEU A 271 9.99 12.93 14.63
N GLN A 272 10.82 12.29 15.44
CA GLN A 272 12.28 12.42 15.32
C GLN A 272 12.80 11.84 13.99
N GLN A 273 12.25 10.73 13.55
CA GLN A 273 12.61 10.10 12.28
C GLN A 273 12.24 11.03 11.11
N ALA A 274 11.02 11.57 11.09
CA ALA A 274 10.59 12.54 10.07
C ALA A 274 11.49 13.77 10.04
N ALA A 275 11.79 14.36 11.21
CA ALA A 275 12.67 15.52 11.31
C ALA A 275 14.08 15.22 10.77
N SER A 276 14.68 14.09 11.14
CA SER A 276 16.01 13.69 10.67
C SER A 276 16.04 13.45 9.16
N MET A 277 14.98 12.88 8.59
CA MET A 277 14.87 12.68 7.13
C MET A 277 14.76 14.02 6.39
N ILE A 278 13.98 14.96 6.91
CA ILE A 278 13.87 16.32 6.34
C ILE A 278 15.23 17.01 6.37
N ASP A 279 15.92 16.98 7.51
CA ASP A 279 17.24 17.62 7.66
C ASP A 279 18.28 16.98 6.73
N GLY A 280 18.26 15.65 6.56
CA GLY A 280 19.10 14.93 5.61
C GLY A 280 18.82 15.34 4.15
N LEU A 281 17.55 15.41 3.76
CA LEU A 281 17.16 15.86 2.41
C LEU A 281 17.56 17.32 2.15
N LEU A 282 17.42 18.20 3.15
CA LEU A 282 17.85 19.60 3.03
C LEU A 282 19.37 19.73 2.89
N ALA A 283 20.15 18.83 3.47
CA ALA A 283 21.60 18.82 3.33
C ALA A 283 22.07 18.41 1.92
N GLU A 284 21.28 17.58 1.21
CA GLU A 284 21.56 17.16 -0.17
C GLU A 284 21.36 18.30 -1.20
N ILE A 285 20.56 19.30 -0.88
CA ILE A 285 20.22 20.41 -1.80
C ILE A 285 20.91 21.73 -1.44
N GLY A 286 21.69 21.78 -0.37
CA GLY A 286 22.51 22.96 0.03
C GLY A 286 21.81 23.88 1.01
#